data_1204cb55cb7f63f3399820cdb743f956
#
_entry.id   1204cb55cb7f63f3399820cdb743f956
#
_cell.length_a   1.000
_cell.length_b   1.000
_cell.length_c   1.000
_cell.angle_alpha   90.00
_cell.angle_beta   90.00
_cell.angle_gamma   90.00
#
_symmetry.space_group_name_H-M   'P 1'
#
loop_
_entity.id
_entity.type
_entity.pdbx_description
1 polymer ?
#
loop_
_entity_poly.entity_id
_entity_poly.type
_entity_poly.pdbx_seq_one_letter_code
_entity_poly.pdbx_strand_id
1 'polypeptide(L)'
;FLPCYLNRQIITLLSTLGVEDQVFETIQEERITLLNGLLNERFSAVEAIQASYAGECHKVVVEMLVAGYARNREPFLSSMLQAFKAAQVYQICKRSRIFIPNGRVLMGCLDETADLAYGEVFIQISASDGSLSVIQGNVVVAKNPCLHPGDVRVLVAVDSPNLQHMVDCIVFPQNGNWWCVFHI
;
A
#
# COMPACT_ATOMS: atom_id res chain seq x y z
N PHE A 1 -6.51 -1.37 -7.57
CA PHE A 1 -5.11 -1.04 -7.23
C PHE A 1 -4.45 -2.14 -6.39
N LEU A 2 -3.11 -2.19 -6.34
CA LEU A 2 -2.38 -3.15 -5.51
C LEU A 2 -1.93 -2.48 -4.20
N PRO A 3 -2.12 -3.14 -3.04
CA PRO A 3 -1.68 -2.63 -1.75
C PRO A 3 -0.15 -2.57 -1.67
N CYS A 4 0.35 -1.56 -0.96
CA CYS A 4 1.77 -1.38 -0.73
C CYS A 4 2.22 -2.08 0.56
N TYR A 5 3.36 -2.74 0.49
CA TYR A 5 4.00 -3.38 1.63
C TYR A 5 5.48 -3.00 1.66
N LEU A 6 5.96 -2.61 2.83
CA LEU A 6 7.39 -2.64 3.07
C LEU A 6 7.90 -4.09 2.93
N ASN A 7 9.16 -4.22 2.55
CA ASN A 7 9.87 -5.48 2.53
C ASN A 7 11.24 -5.29 3.16
N ARG A 8 11.96 -6.39 3.41
CA ARG A 8 13.28 -6.33 4.03
C ARG A 8 14.25 -5.39 3.32
N GLN A 9 14.21 -5.35 1.99
CA GLN A 9 15.12 -4.52 1.19
C GLN A 9 14.83 -3.03 1.39
N ILE A 10 13.56 -2.64 1.29
CA ILE A 10 13.13 -1.24 1.50
C ILE A 10 13.41 -0.81 2.94
N ILE A 11 13.11 -1.63 3.94
CA ILE A 11 13.37 -1.33 5.36
C ILE A 11 14.88 -1.09 5.57
N THR A 12 15.73 -2.01 5.09
CA THR A 12 17.19 -1.87 5.23
C THR A 12 17.70 -0.59 4.55
N LEU A 13 17.19 -0.26 3.36
CA LEU A 13 17.59 0.96 2.66
C LEU A 13 17.11 2.22 3.38
N LEU A 14 15.89 2.27 3.84
CA LEU A 14 15.36 3.41 4.59
C LEU A 14 16.11 3.62 5.90
N SER A 15 16.45 2.53 6.62
CA SER A 15 17.28 2.59 7.83
C SER A 15 18.68 3.15 7.51
N THR A 16 19.32 2.72 6.42
CA THR A 16 20.62 3.28 5.99
C THR A 16 20.52 4.75 5.54
N LEU A 17 19.36 5.21 5.10
CA LEU A 17 19.08 6.60 4.74
C LEU A 17 18.75 7.47 5.97
N GLY A 18 18.72 6.91 7.17
CA GLY A 18 18.54 7.63 8.42
C GLY A 18 17.15 7.55 9.04
N VAL A 19 16.26 6.69 8.52
CA VAL A 19 14.98 6.39 9.17
C VAL A 19 15.25 5.49 10.39
N GLU A 20 14.82 5.91 11.56
CA GLU A 20 15.00 5.14 12.80
C GLU A 20 14.21 3.82 12.75
N ASP A 21 14.82 2.74 13.22
CA ASP A 21 14.20 1.41 13.23
C ASP A 21 12.91 1.38 14.06
N GLN A 22 12.82 2.24 15.08
CA GLN A 22 11.62 2.42 15.90
C GLN A 22 10.37 2.77 15.08
N VAL A 23 10.52 3.48 13.96
CA VAL A 23 9.40 3.82 13.06
C VAL A 23 8.79 2.54 12.46
N PHE A 24 9.64 1.62 12.00
CA PHE A 24 9.17 0.35 11.43
C PHE A 24 8.56 -0.57 12.48
N GLU A 25 9.13 -0.58 13.68
CA GLU A 25 8.59 -1.34 14.82
C GLU A 25 7.21 -0.83 15.19
N THR A 26 7.01 0.48 15.27
CA THR A 26 5.71 1.10 15.57
C THR A 26 4.65 0.71 14.53
N ILE A 27 4.96 0.83 13.23
CA ILE A 27 4.02 0.45 12.16
C ILE A 27 3.70 -1.06 12.23
N GLN A 28 4.71 -1.89 12.55
CA GLN A 28 4.52 -3.32 12.71
C GLN A 28 3.61 -3.65 13.90
N GLU A 29 3.82 -3.00 15.04
CA GLU A 29 3.02 -3.20 16.26
C GLU A 29 1.56 -2.78 16.05
N GLU A 30 1.32 -1.64 15.41
CA GLU A 30 -0.02 -1.20 15.01
C GLU A 30 -0.71 -2.26 14.15
N ARG A 31 0.01 -2.81 13.17
CA ARG A 31 -0.53 -3.87 12.31
C ARG A 31 -0.81 -5.16 13.07
N ILE A 32 0.07 -5.58 13.96
CA ILE A 32 -0.14 -6.78 14.80
C ILE A 32 -1.33 -6.58 15.73
N THR A 33 -1.47 -5.40 16.31
CA THR A 33 -2.61 -5.05 17.19
C THR A 33 -3.93 -5.15 16.43
N LEU A 34 -4.00 -4.59 15.23
CA LEU A 34 -5.16 -4.70 14.35
C LEU A 34 -5.47 -6.16 13.99
N LEU A 35 -4.46 -6.96 13.65
CA LEU A 35 -4.62 -8.39 13.38
C LEU A 35 -5.06 -9.20 14.62
N ASN A 36 -4.69 -8.79 15.82
CA ASN A 36 -5.18 -9.39 17.05
C ASN A 36 -6.63 -9.04 17.33
N GLY A 37 -7.05 -7.81 17.00
CA GLY A 37 -8.45 -7.35 17.08
C GLY A 37 -9.39 -8.08 16.12
N LEU A 38 -8.88 -8.59 14.99
CA LEU A 38 -9.63 -9.35 13.97
C LEU A 38 -10.57 -10.42 14.54
N LEU A 39 -10.11 -11.08 15.59
CA LEU A 39 -10.86 -12.17 16.21
C LEU A 39 -11.87 -11.69 17.25
N ASN A 40 -11.82 -10.46 17.68
CA ASN A 40 -12.65 -9.92 18.76
C ASN A 40 -13.63 -8.84 18.29
N GLU A 41 -13.23 -8.04 17.30
CA GLU A 41 -13.95 -6.87 16.85
C GLU A 41 -14.33 -6.97 15.38
N ARG A 42 -15.64 -6.82 15.10
CA ARG A 42 -16.19 -6.92 13.74
C ARG A 42 -15.65 -5.85 12.79
N PHE A 43 -15.56 -4.60 13.27
CA PHE A 43 -15.10 -3.48 12.44
C PHE A 43 -13.64 -3.61 12.07
N SER A 44 -12.79 -3.97 13.03
CA SER A 44 -11.37 -4.24 12.78
C SER A 44 -11.14 -5.37 11.78
N ALA A 45 -12.02 -6.38 11.78
CA ALA A 45 -11.97 -7.49 10.82
C ALA A 45 -12.28 -7.02 9.38
N VAL A 46 -13.33 -6.23 9.21
CA VAL A 46 -13.69 -5.69 7.89
C VAL A 46 -12.58 -4.80 7.35
N GLU A 47 -12.10 -3.87 8.16
CA GLU A 47 -11.03 -2.95 7.79
C GLU A 47 -9.73 -3.68 7.39
N ALA A 48 -9.30 -4.64 8.22
CA ALA A 48 -8.07 -5.39 7.96
C ALA A 48 -8.13 -6.23 6.69
N ILE A 49 -9.31 -6.80 6.38
CA ILE A 49 -9.51 -7.61 5.18
C ILE A 49 -9.61 -6.72 3.95
N GLN A 50 -10.34 -5.61 4.00
CA GLN A 50 -10.48 -4.68 2.89
C GLN A 50 -9.16 -3.98 2.54
N ALA A 51 -8.35 -3.66 3.55
CA ALA A 51 -7.03 -3.09 3.34
C ALA A 51 -6.02 -4.06 2.70
N SER A 52 -6.24 -5.37 2.84
CA SER A 52 -5.37 -6.39 2.23
C SER A 52 -5.99 -6.89 0.95
N TYR A 53 -5.26 -6.78 -0.18
CA TYR A 53 -5.71 -7.44 -1.42
C TYR A 53 -5.78 -8.93 -1.20
N ALA A 54 -6.99 -9.42 -1.10
CA ALA A 54 -7.26 -10.81 -0.82
C ALA A 54 -8.37 -11.24 -1.78
N GLY A 55 -8.15 -12.26 -2.56
CA GLY A 55 -9.02 -12.73 -3.65
C GLY A 55 -10.50 -12.92 -3.30
N GLU A 56 -11.27 -13.55 -4.16
CA GLU A 56 -12.75 -13.63 -4.03
C GLU A 56 -13.27 -14.21 -2.70
N CYS A 57 -12.53 -15.13 -2.08
CA CYS A 57 -12.92 -15.68 -0.77
C CYS A 57 -13.05 -14.62 0.32
N HIS A 58 -12.31 -13.49 0.21
CA HIS A 58 -12.39 -12.43 1.20
C HIS A 58 -13.65 -11.58 1.05
N LYS A 59 -14.20 -11.46 -0.15
CA LYS A 59 -15.49 -10.80 -0.37
C LYS A 59 -16.59 -11.50 0.42
N VAL A 60 -16.64 -12.82 0.34
CA VAL A 60 -17.62 -13.63 1.11
C VAL A 60 -17.47 -13.42 2.61
N VAL A 61 -16.24 -13.39 3.13
CA VAL A 61 -15.98 -13.15 4.56
C VAL A 61 -16.44 -11.74 4.97
N VAL A 62 -16.15 -10.71 4.16
CA VAL A 62 -16.63 -9.35 4.41
C VAL A 62 -18.15 -9.28 4.37
N GLU A 63 -18.81 -9.89 3.39
CA GLU A 63 -20.27 -9.95 3.30
C GLU A 63 -20.89 -10.62 4.52
N MET A 64 -20.33 -11.73 4.99
CA MET A 64 -20.77 -12.39 6.22
C MET A 64 -20.63 -11.49 7.45
N LEU A 65 -19.49 -10.80 7.58
CA LEU A 65 -19.25 -9.85 8.65
C LEU A 65 -20.24 -8.68 8.59
N VAL A 66 -20.50 -8.13 7.42
CA VAL A 66 -21.46 -7.03 7.20
C VAL A 66 -22.89 -7.51 7.51
N ALA A 67 -23.25 -8.72 7.07
CA ALA A 67 -24.57 -9.32 7.36
C ALA A 67 -24.80 -9.66 8.84
N GLY A 68 -23.77 -9.54 9.71
CA GLY A 68 -23.92 -9.70 11.15
C GLY A 68 -23.65 -11.11 11.66
N TYR A 69 -23.11 -11.98 10.85
CA TYR A 69 -22.70 -13.29 11.34
C TYR A 69 -21.66 -13.14 12.45
N ALA A 70 -21.89 -13.84 13.54
CA ALA A 70 -21.00 -13.84 14.70
C ALA A 70 -20.02 -15.03 14.57
N ARG A 71 -18.74 -14.73 14.71
CA ARG A 71 -17.67 -15.73 14.68
C ARG A 71 -17.92 -16.94 15.57
N ASN A 72 -18.51 -16.72 16.75
CA ASN A 72 -18.77 -17.77 17.73
C ASN A 72 -19.87 -18.74 17.32
N ARG A 73 -20.66 -18.40 16.30
CA ARG A 73 -21.82 -19.17 15.84
C ARG A 73 -21.62 -19.74 14.43
N GLU A 74 -20.60 -19.25 13.69
CA GLU A 74 -20.35 -19.65 12.32
C GLU A 74 -18.90 -20.19 12.18
N PRO A 75 -18.73 -21.55 12.07
CA PRO A 75 -17.41 -22.17 12.03
C PRO A 75 -16.57 -21.81 10.80
N PHE A 76 -17.21 -21.62 9.65
CA PHE A 76 -16.53 -21.23 8.41
C PHE A 76 -15.89 -19.83 8.56
N LEU A 77 -16.65 -18.86 9.02
CA LEU A 77 -16.17 -17.50 9.27
C LEU A 77 -14.99 -17.50 10.26
N SER A 78 -15.12 -18.28 11.35
CA SER A 78 -14.05 -18.42 12.34
C SER A 78 -12.77 -18.97 11.73
N SER A 79 -12.87 -20.04 10.94
CA SER A 79 -11.73 -20.68 10.28
C SER A 79 -11.06 -19.76 9.26
N MET A 80 -11.85 -19.03 8.48
CA MET A 80 -11.33 -18.08 7.48
C MET A 80 -10.59 -16.91 8.12
N LEU A 81 -11.15 -16.34 9.20
CA LEU A 81 -10.47 -15.26 9.94
C LEU A 81 -9.17 -15.71 10.58
N GLN A 82 -9.14 -16.92 11.14
CA GLN A 82 -7.90 -17.51 11.70
C GLN A 82 -6.85 -17.75 10.61
N ALA A 83 -7.25 -18.31 9.47
CA ALA A 83 -6.35 -18.55 8.36
C ALA A 83 -5.79 -17.23 7.80
N PHE A 84 -6.63 -16.21 7.65
CA PHE A 84 -6.21 -14.88 7.23
C PHE A 84 -5.20 -14.29 8.21
N LYS A 85 -5.50 -14.29 9.51
CA LYS A 85 -4.57 -13.82 10.55
C LYS A 85 -3.24 -14.54 10.48
N ALA A 86 -3.25 -15.87 10.43
CA ALA A 86 -2.04 -16.69 10.36
C ALA A 86 -1.19 -16.35 9.13
N ALA A 87 -1.83 -16.17 7.97
CA ALA A 87 -1.15 -15.79 6.73
C ALA A 87 -0.51 -14.40 6.84
N GLN A 88 -1.21 -13.40 7.39
CA GLN A 88 -0.66 -12.05 7.58
C GLN A 88 0.52 -12.04 8.57
N VAL A 89 0.38 -12.71 9.71
CA VAL A 89 1.46 -12.83 10.69
C VAL A 89 2.68 -13.55 10.07
N TYR A 90 2.46 -14.60 9.28
CA TYR A 90 3.55 -15.26 8.56
C TYR A 90 4.27 -14.31 7.59
N GLN A 91 3.54 -13.47 6.85
CA GLN A 91 4.15 -12.47 5.95
C GLN A 91 5.01 -11.46 6.72
N ILE A 92 4.54 -10.99 7.87
CA ILE A 92 5.31 -10.07 8.74
C ILE A 92 6.56 -10.78 9.26
N CYS A 93 6.42 -11.92 9.91
CA CYS A 93 7.53 -12.60 10.60
C CYS A 93 8.59 -13.16 9.63
N LYS A 94 8.17 -13.75 8.50
CA LYS A 94 9.08 -14.45 7.57
C LYS A 94 9.57 -13.58 6.43
N ARG A 95 8.79 -12.60 5.99
CA ARG A 95 9.09 -11.77 4.81
C ARG A 95 9.25 -10.29 5.12
N SER A 96 9.09 -9.89 6.39
CA SER A 96 9.11 -8.48 6.83
C SER A 96 8.16 -7.61 6.00
N ARG A 97 7.00 -8.18 5.62
CA ARG A 97 5.99 -7.47 4.85
C ARG A 97 5.05 -6.71 5.79
N ILE A 98 5.30 -5.42 5.93
CA ILE A 98 4.48 -4.52 6.74
C ILE A 98 3.59 -3.72 5.80
N PHE A 99 2.28 -3.82 5.98
CA PHE A 99 1.31 -3.10 5.16
C PHE A 99 1.34 -1.60 5.44
N ILE A 100 1.34 -0.78 4.39
CA ILE A 100 1.28 0.68 4.45
C ILE A 100 -0.08 1.15 3.93
N PRO A 101 -0.97 1.68 4.79
CA PRO A 101 -2.33 2.06 4.39
C PRO A 101 -2.36 3.13 3.30
N ASN A 102 -1.48 4.11 3.41
CA ASN A 102 -1.38 5.24 2.48
C ASN A 102 -0.46 4.97 1.29
N GLY A 103 0.09 3.76 1.20
CA GLY A 103 0.93 3.35 0.09
C GLY A 103 0.15 2.71 -1.05
N ARG A 104 0.67 2.81 -2.26
CA ARG A 104 0.14 2.17 -3.47
C ARG A 104 1.29 1.61 -4.32
N VAL A 105 0.98 0.58 -5.07
CA VAL A 105 1.87 0.08 -6.13
C VAL A 105 1.31 0.53 -7.45
N LEU A 106 2.03 1.40 -8.14
CA LEU A 106 1.61 2.03 -9.39
C LEU A 106 2.61 1.74 -10.50
N MET A 107 2.15 1.79 -11.74
CA MET A 107 3.03 1.76 -12.90
C MET A 107 3.63 3.15 -13.15
N GLY A 108 4.92 3.19 -13.49
CA GLY A 108 5.60 4.42 -13.89
C GLY A 108 5.43 4.70 -15.38
N CYS A 109 5.06 5.92 -15.71
CA CYS A 109 4.93 6.43 -17.07
C CYS A 109 5.80 7.68 -17.24
N LEU A 110 6.15 8.01 -18.47
CA LEU A 110 6.82 9.28 -18.79
C LEU A 110 5.78 10.34 -19.12
N ASP A 111 6.08 11.57 -18.76
CA ASP A 111 5.29 12.74 -19.13
C ASP A 111 5.48 13.04 -20.63
N GLU A 112 4.45 12.82 -21.43
CA GLU A 112 4.44 13.12 -22.88
C GLU A 112 4.26 14.61 -23.17
N THR A 113 3.72 15.35 -22.19
CA THR A 113 3.40 16.78 -22.34
C THR A 113 4.57 17.70 -22.01
N ALA A 114 5.58 17.17 -21.31
CA ALA A 114 6.73 17.92 -20.78
C ALA A 114 6.32 19.05 -19.79
N ASP A 115 5.22 18.88 -19.10
CA ASP A 115 4.71 19.84 -18.10
C ASP A 115 5.43 19.73 -16.74
N LEU A 116 5.97 18.54 -16.44
CA LEU A 116 6.58 18.27 -15.13
C LEU A 116 8.04 18.72 -15.09
N ALA A 117 8.40 19.46 -14.04
CA ALA A 117 9.79 19.82 -13.78
C ALA A 117 10.56 18.67 -13.11
N TYR A 118 11.89 18.78 -13.09
CA TYR A 118 12.73 17.81 -12.39
C TYR A 118 12.40 17.75 -10.89
N GLY A 119 12.13 16.54 -10.37
CA GLY A 119 11.73 16.34 -8.98
C GLY A 119 10.21 16.39 -8.73
N GLU A 120 9.43 16.71 -9.74
CA GLU A 120 7.97 16.65 -9.70
C GLU A 120 7.44 15.34 -10.27
N VAL A 121 6.25 14.95 -9.85
CA VAL A 121 5.50 13.80 -10.38
C VAL A 121 4.02 14.13 -10.41
N PHE A 122 3.28 13.51 -11.32
CA PHE A 122 1.82 13.54 -11.30
C PHE A 122 1.29 12.18 -10.88
N ILE A 123 0.34 12.17 -9.96
CA ILE A 123 -0.27 10.95 -9.42
C ILE A 123 -1.76 11.16 -9.29
N GLN A 124 -2.53 10.35 -9.99
CA GLN A 124 -3.98 10.29 -9.84
C GLN A 124 -4.38 8.85 -9.54
N ILE A 125 -5.15 8.66 -8.48
CA ILE A 125 -5.61 7.35 -8.03
C ILE A 125 -7.12 7.24 -8.09
N SER A 126 -7.61 6.05 -8.43
CA SER A 126 -9.02 5.71 -8.33
C SER A 126 -9.34 5.13 -6.95
N ALA A 127 -10.41 5.60 -6.34
CA ALA A 127 -10.95 4.99 -5.13
C ALA A 127 -11.91 3.84 -5.46
N SER A 128 -12.27 3.04 -4.48
CA SER A 128 -13.17 1.89 -4.64
C SER A 128 -14.60 2.27 -5.08
N ASP A 129 -14.99 3.51 -4.86
CA ASP A 129 -16.27 4.10 -5.30
C ASP A 129 -16.22 4.67 -6.74
N GLY A 130 -15.05 4.56 -7.40
CA GLY A 130 -14.82 5.12 -8.73
C GLY A 130 -14.46 6.59 -8.75
N SER A 131 -14.38 7.27 -7.62
CA SER A 131 -13.90 8.65 -7.56
C SER A 131 -12.41 8.74 -7.88
N LEU A 132 -12.00 9.83 -8.54
CA LEU A 132 -10.60 10.10 -8.86
C LEU A 132 -10.05 11.15 -7.89
N SER A 133 -8.85 10.92 -7.41
CA SER A 133 -8.16 11.84 -6.50
C SER A 133 -6.74 12.09 -6.98
N VAL A 134 -6.40 13.37 -7.19
CA VAL A 134 -5.03 13.80 -7.49
C VAL A 134 -4.29 13.96 -6.18
N ILE A 135 -3.14 13.31 -6.06
CA ILE A 135 -2.25 13.42 -4.90
C ILE A 135 -1.40 14.67 -5.05
N GLN A 136 -1.26 15.45 -3.98
CA GLN A 136 -0.42 16.65 -3.94
C GLN A 136 0.46 16.66 -2.71
N GLY A 137 1.66 17.21 -2.83
CA GLY A 137 2.64 17.33 -1.75
C GLY A 137 3.78 16.33 -1.84
N ASN A 138 4.52 16.16 -0.77
CA ASN A 138 5.69 15.27 -0.74
C ASN A 138 5.26 13.80 -0.73
N VAL A 139 5.84 13.03 -1.63
CA VAL A 139 5.64 11.57 -1.73
C VAL A 139 6.98 10.86 -1.73
N VAL A 140 7.03 9.70 -1.10
CA VAL A 140 8.20 8.81 -1.16
C VAL A 140 7.95 7.77 -2.24
N VAL A 141 8.82 7.73 -3.21
CA VAL A 141 8.73 6.81 -4.34
C VAL A 141 9.90 5.82 -4.27
N ALA A 142 9.60 4.54 -4.27
CA ALA A 142 10.59 3.47 -4.24
C ALA A 142 10.41 2.52 -5.42
N LYS A 143 11.51 2.16 -6.07
CA LYS A 143 11.53 1.17 -7.13
C LYS A 143 11.36 -0.25 -6.59
N ASN A 144 10.74 -1.13 -7.33
CA ASN A 144 10.66 -2.55 -6.99
C ASN A 144 11.28 -3.42 -8.11
N PRO A 145 12.35 -4.19 -7.84
CA PRO A 145 13.08 -4.33 -6.57
C PRO A 145 13.91 -3.09 -6.22
N CYS A 146 14.01 -2.77 -4.91
CA CYS A 146 14.79 -1.68 -4.38
C CYS A 146 16.12 -2.22 -3.87
N LEU A 147 17.22 -1.91 -4.58
CA LEU A 147 18.56 -2.50 -4.34
C LEU A 147 19.62 -1.45 -3.99
N HIS A 148 19.35 -0.17 -4.27
CA HIS A 148 20.30 0.92 -4.08
C HIS A 148 19.61 2.12 -3.39
N PRO A 149 20.31 2.89 -2.53
CA PRO A 149 19.72 4.07 -1.90
C PRO A 149 19.09 5.07 -2.86
N GLY A 150 19.63 5.21 -4.08
CA GLY A 150 19.06 6.04 -5.14
C GLY A 150 17.74 5.52 -5.74
N ASP A 151 17.32 4.30 -5.39
CA ASP A 151 16.03 3.73 -5.80
C ASP A 151 14.87 4.22 -4.92
N VAL A 152 15.17 4.96 -3.84
CA VAL A 152 14.20 5.63 -2.98
C VAL A 152 14.38 7.12 -3.13
N ARG A 153 13.32 7.84 -3.47
CA ARG A 153 13.35 9.28 -3.66
C ARG A 153 12.15 9.96 -3.02
N VAL A 154 12.36 11.15 -2.50
CA VAL A 154 11.29 12.07 -2.10
C VAL A 154 11.05 12.99 -3.28
N LEU A 155 9.83 13.02 -3.78
CA LEU A 155 9.39 13.81 -4.94
C LEU A 155 8.19 14.66 -4.54
N VAL A 156 7.90 15.68 -5.31
CA VAL A 156 6.75 16.56 -5.10
C VAL A 156 5.65 16.15 -6.09
N ALA A 157 4.53 15.69 -5.56
CA ALA A 157 3.36 15.40 -6.38
C ALA A 157 2.61 16.71 -6.66
N VAL A 158 2.38 17.01 -7.93
CA VAL A 158 1.74 18.23 -8.43
C VAL A 158 0.51 17.88 -9.24
N ASP A 159 -0.43 18.83 -9.35
CA ASP A 159 -1.57 18.71 -10.25
C ASP A 159 -1.19 19.29 -11.62
N SER A 160 -1.49 18.54 -12.68
CA SER A 160 -1.35 19.00 -14.06
C SER A 160 -2.64 18.71 -14.83
N PRO A 161 -3.33 19.74 -15.33
CA PRO A 161 -4.56 19.56 -16.11
C PRO A 161 -4.39 18.70 -17.37
N ASN A 162 -3.19 18.73 -17.97
CA ASN A 162 -2.89 17.97 -19.17
C ASN A 162 -2.67 16.48 -18.92
N LEU A 163 -2.42 16.07 -17.67
CA LEU A 163 -2.17 14.70 -17.29
C LEU A 163 -3.35 13.98 -16.60
N GLN A 164 -4.50 14.64 -16.48
CA GLN A 164 -5.68 14.08 -15.79
C GLN A 164 -6.26 12.81 -16.45
N HIS A 165 -5.87 12.49 -17.68
CA HIS A 165 -6.22 11.24 -18.33
C HIS A 165 -5.41 10.03 -17.81
N MET A 166 -4.29 10.30 -17.10
CA MET A 166 -3.39 9.29 -16.54
C MET A 166 -3.89 8.88 -15.16
N VAL A 167 -4.55 7.72 -15.07
CA VAL A 167 -5.15 7.20 -13.83
C VAL A 167 -4.43 5.94 -13.37
N ASP A 168 -4.30 5.78 -12.05
CA ASP A 168 -3.63 4.63 -11.39
C ASP A 168 -2.18 4.40 -11.84
N CYS A 169 -1.49 5.47 -12.16
CA CYS A 169 -0.07 5.47 -12.51
C CYS A 169 0.65 6.67 -11.88
N ILE A 170 1.96 6.61 -11.88
CA ILE A 170 2.83 7.75 -11.54
C ILE A 170 3.50 8.22 -12.81
N VAL A 171 3.38 9.52 -13.10
CA VAL A 171 3.98 10.15 -14.28
C VAL A 171 5.23 10.90 -13.86
N PHE A 172 6.33 10.62 -14.54
CA PHE A 172 7.65 11.20 -14.29
C PHE A 172 8.02 12.19 -15.40
N PRO A 173 8.78 13.26 -15.09
CA PRO A 173 9.26 14.18 -16.09
C PRO A 173 10.21 13.49 -17.10
N GLN A 174 10.28 14.03 -18.32
CA GLN A 174 11.18 13.52 -19.36
C GLN A 174 12.66 13.68 -18.99
N ASN A 175 12.97 14.68 -18.18
CA ASN A 175 14.34 14.95 -17.73
C ASN A 175 14.64 14.15 -16.46
N GLY A 176 15.41 13.06 -16.57
CA GLY A 176 15.86 12.23 -15.46
C GLY A 176 16.00 10.76 -15.85
N ASN A 177 16.74 9.99 -15.05
CA ASN A 177 16.86 8.53 -15.22
C ASN A 177 15.74 7.83 -14.46
N TRP A 178 14.56 7.73 -15.05
CA TRP A 178 13.35 7.15 -14.48
C TRP A 178 13.05 5.80 -15.15
N TRP A 179 13.75 4.76 -14.74
CA TRP A 179 13.48 3.43 -15.27
C TRP A 179 12.94 2.56 -14.14
N CYS A 180 11.63 2.29 -14.05
CA CYS A 180 11.04 1.10 -13.46
C CYS A 180 9.65 1.29 -12.81
N VAL A 181 9.04 0.17 -12.35
CA VAL A 181 7.82 0.10 -11.53
C VAL A 181 8.10 0.61 -10.12
N PHE A 182 7.24 1.48 -9.59
CA PHE A 182 7.44 2.16 -8.31
C PHE A 182 6.38 1.78 -7.28
N HIS A 183 6.79 1.82 -6.00
CA HIS A 183 5.91 1.82 -4.83
C HIS A 183 5.84 3.24 -4.29
N ILE A 184 4.65 3.70 -3.97
CA ILE A 184 4.40 5.01 -3.37
C ILE A 184 3.74 4.80 -2.02
#